data_74e17db22fb73eebec05183de94a3eeb
#
_entry.id   74e17db22fb73eebec05183de94a3eeb
#
_cell.length_a   1.000
_cell.length_b   1.000
_cell.length_c   1.000
_cell.angle_alpha   90.00
_cell.angle_beta   90.00
_cell.angle_gamma   90.00
#
_symmetry.space_group_name_H-M   'P 1'
#
loop_
_entity.id
_entity.type
_entity.pdbx_description
1 polymer ?
#
loop_
_entity_poly.entity_id
_entity_poly.type
_entity_poly.pdbx_seq_one_letter_code
_entity_poly.pdbx_strand_id
1 'polypeptide(L)'
;EDSHLIVLNKPAGLVVHPAPGSLTGTLVNALIAHCGPSLTGIGGVMRPGIVHRLDKDTSGTMVVAKTDAAHHGLTGMFAAHDIDRRYQALVWGTSVERDGTIDQPIGRASYDRKRQAITTKGRNAVTHWQLLRRFPPFGSHIECRLETGRTHQIRVHMAHINHGVIGDPLYGRA
;
A
#
# COMPACT_ATOMS: atom_id res chain seq x y z
N GLU A 1 18.52 -1.11 -10.03
CA GLU A 1 18.15 -2.11 -11.02
C GLU A 1 19.33 -3.03 -11.31
N ASP A 2 19.06 -4.33 -11.41
CA ASP A 2 20.01 -5.34 -11.86
C ASP A 2 19.33 -6.28 -12.89
N SER A 3 19.92 -7.46 -13.14
CA SER A 3 19.34 -8.45 -14.06
C SER A 3 18.08 -9.15 -13.54
N HIS A 4 17.79 -9.08 -12.24
CA HIS A 4 16.74 -9.85 -11.58
C HIS A 4 15.57 -9.00 -11.08
N LEU A 5 15.83 -7.76 -10.68
CA LEU A 5 14.81 -6.89 -10.08
C LEU A 5 15.06 -5.39 -10.32
N ILE A 6 13.98 -4.62 -10.18
CA ILE A 6 14.00 -3.15 -10.13
C ILE A 6 13.49 -2.72 -8.76
N VAL A 7 14.21 -1.81 -8.11
CA VAL A 7 13.70 -1.05 -6.96
C VAL A 7 13.48 0.38 -7.43
N LEU A 8 12.29 0.90 -7.22
CA LEU A 8 11.90 2.23 -7.67
C LEU A 8 11.15 3.00 -6.59
N ASN A 9 11.18 4.32 -6.67
CA ASN A 9 10.30 5.19 -5.88
C ASN A 9 9.08 5.56 -6.71
N LYS A 10 7.92 4.97 -6.38
CA LYS A 10 6.66 5.29 -7.06
C LYS A 10 6.19 6.69 -6.65
N PRO A 11 5.92 7.62 -7.57
CA PRO A 11 5.31 8.90 -7.22
C PRO A 11 3.85 8.73 -6.80
N ALA A 12 3.33 9.68 -6.01
CA ALA A 12 1.90 9.82 -5.78
C ALA A 12 1.18 10.14 -7.11
N GLY A 13 -0.07 9.73 -7.24
CA GLY A 13 -0.87 9.90 -8.44
C GLY A 13 -0.71 8.78 -9.49
N LEU A 14 0.34 7.94 -9.39
CA LEU A 14 0.58 6.85 -10.34
C LEU A 14 -0.11 5.56 -9.89
N VAL A 15 -0.98 5.02 -10.75
CA VAL A 15 -1.60 3.70 -10.57
C VAL A 15 -0.60 2.60 -10.91
N VAL A 16 -0.54 1.53 -10.10
CA VAL A 16 0.44 0.46 -10.29
C VAL A 16 0.13 -0.40 -11.53
N HIS A 17 -1.10 -0.85 -11.71
CA HIS A 17 -1.50 -1.72 -12.82
C HIS A 17 -2.86 -1.32 -13.39
N PRO A 18 -3.16 -1.67 -14.65
CA PRO A 18 -4.44 -1.34 -15.26
C PRO A 18 -5.63 -1.76 -14.42
N ALA A 19 -6.60 -0.86 -14.27
CA ALA A 19 -7.83 -1.06 -13.52
C ALA A 19 -8.95 -0.17 -14.12
N PRO A 20 -10.23 -0.42 -13.81
CA PRO A 20 -11.31 0.46 -14.22
C PRO A 20 -11.04 1.92 -13.86
N GLY A 21 -11.05 2.81 -14.85
CA GLY A 21 -10.70 4.23 -14.73
C GLY A 21 -9.21 4.57 -14.91
N SER A 22 -8.34 3.58 -15.15
CA SER A 22 -6.91 3.78 -15.43
C SER A 22 -6.39 2.59 -16.25
N LEU A 23 -6.81 2.49 -17.51
CA LEU A 23 -6.44 1.38 -18.39
C LEU A 23 -5.02 1.50 -18.93
N THR A 24 -4.52 2.74 -19.05
CA THR A 24 -3.19 3.10 -19.57
C THR A 24 -2.50 4.09 -18.62
N GLY A 25 -1.23 4.40 -18.87
CA GLY A 25 -0.47 5.35 -18.05
C GLY A 25 -0.16 4.83 -16.65
N THR A 26 -0.10 3.50 -16.47
CA THR A 26 0.21 2.87 -15.19
C THR A 26 1.69 2.54 -15.06
N LEU A 27 2.15 2.23 -13.84
CA LEU A 27 3.53 1.78 -13.61
C LEU A 27 3.86 0.55 -14.48
N VAL A 28 2.93 -0.39 -14.62
CA VAL A 28 3.12 -1.57 -15.48
C VAL A 28 3.39 -1.18 -16.93
N ASN A 29 2.69 -0.17 -17.46
CA ASN A 29 2.96 0.30 -18.83
C ASN A 29 4.38 0.87 -18.97
N ALA A 30 4.85 1.64 -17.98
CA ALA A 30 6.21 2.16 -17.95
C ALA A 30 7.26 1.04 -17.83
N LEU A 31 7.00 0.03 -16.99
CA LEU A 31 7.89 -1.12 -16.82
C LEU A 31 8.00 -1.96 -18.09
N ILE A 32 6.88 -2.20 -18.80
CA ILE A 32 6.89 -2.90 -20.10
C ILE A 32 7.70 -2.10 -21.14
N ALA A 33 7.52 -0.79 -21.18
CA ALA A 33 8.29 0.06 -22.08
C ALA A 33 9.79 0.06 -21.78
N HIS A 34 10.16 0.00 -20.49
CA HIS A 34 11.55 -0.01 -20.03
C HIS A 34 12.24 -1.38 -20.23
N CYS A 35 11.59 -2.46 -19.82
CA CYS A 35 12.17 -3.82 -19.84
C CYS A 35 11.93 -4.56 -21.18
N GLY A 36 11.01 -4.10 -21.99
CA GLY A 36 10.65 -4.76 -23.25
C GLY A 36 9.90 -6.09 -23.05
N PRO A 37 9.92 -6.98 -24.08
CA PRO A 37 9.16 -8.24 -24.07
C PRO A 37 9.55 -9.21 -22.95
N SER A 38 10.76 -9.10 -22.39
CA SER A 38 11.25 -9.98 -21.34
C SER A 38 10.40 -9.96 -20.06
N LEU A 39 9.71 -8.84 -19.79
CA LEU A 39 8.86 -8.69 -18.61
C LEU A 39 7.46 -9.31 -18.79
N THR A 40 6.97 -9.48 -20.02
CA THR A 40 5.55 -9.77 -20.30
C THR A 40 5.05 -11.13 -19.82
N GLY A 41 5.93 -12.09 -19.60
CA GLY A 41 5.58 -13.44 -19.09
C GLY A 41 5.61 -13.58 -17.57
N ILE A 42 6.26 -12.67 -16.86
CA ILE A 42 6.57 -12.80 -15.44
C ILE A 42 5.37 -12.41 -14.57
N GLY A 43 4.81 -13.35 -13.82
CA GLY A 43 3.66 -13.10 -12.94
C GLY A 43 2.32 -12.89 -13.68
N GLY A 44 2.26 -13.18 -14.98
CA GLY A 44 1.07 -13.14 -15.82
C GLY A 44 0.88 -11.84 -16.61
N VAL A 45 0.06 -11.92 -17.65
CA VAL A 45 -0.13 -10.89 -18.68
C VAL A 45 -0.61 -9.53 -18.13
N MET A 46 -1.41 -9.55 -17.07
CA MET A 46 -2.05 -8.32 -16.54
C MET A 46 -1.18 -7.54 -15.54
N ARG A 47 -0.17 -8.16 -14.96
CA ARG A 47 0.64 -7.56 -13.89
C ARG A 47 2.10 -8.05 -13.92
N PRO A 48 2.77 -7.96 -15.07
CA PRO A 48 4.10 -8.53 -15.23
C PRO A 48 5.07 -7.94 -14.20
N GLY A 49 5.76 -8.85 -13.49
CA GLY A 49 6.76 -8.52 -12.49
C GLY A 49 6.25 -7.92 -11.17
N ILE A 50 4.94 -7.66 -11.05
CA ILE A 50 4.36 -7.02 -9.85
C ILE A 50 4.12 -8.06 -8.75
N VAL A 51 4.81 -7.91 -7.63
CA VAL A 51 4.71 -8.77 -6.44
C VAL A 51 3.97 -8.10 -5.28
N HIS A 52 3.88 -6.78 -5.27
CA HIS A 52 3.10 -5.99 -4.30
C HIS A 52 2.60 -4.68 -4.93
N ARG A 53 1.84 -3.91 -4.19
CA ARG A 53 1.30 -2.65 -4.68
C ARG A 53 1.22 -1.57 -3.60
N LEU A 54 1.28 -0.32 -4.04
CA LEU A 54 0.87 0.87 -3.30
C LEU A 54 -0.43 1.43 -3.89
N ASP A 55 -1.19 2.17 -3.09
CA ASP A 55 -2.34 2.91 -3.58
C ASP A 55 -1.91 4.00 -4.58
N LYS A 56 -2.83 4.49 -5.40
CA LYS A 56 -2.56 5.52 -6.41
C LYS A 56 -1.80 6.71 -5.81
N ASP A 57 -2.32 7.27 -4.73
CA ASP A 57 -1.82 8.51 -4.13
C ASP A 57 -0.79 8.27 -3.01
N THR A 58 -0.39 7.02 -2.76
CA THR A 58 0.72 6.66 -1.90
C THR A 58 2.00 6.62 -2.69
N SER A 59 2.99 7.41 -2.28
CA SER A 59 4.37 7.35 -2.80
C SER A 59 5.21 6.35 -1.99
N GLY A 60 6.33 5.92 -2.56
CA GLY A 60 7.31 5.12 -1.83
C GLY A 60 7.94 3.98 -2.63
N THR A 61 8.79 3.24 -1.96
CA THR A 61 9.60 2.18 -2.56
C THR A 61 8.74 1.01 -3.01
N MET A 62 8.98 0.58 -4.24
CA MET A 62 8.43 -0.65 -4.79
C MET A 62 9.53 -1.51 -5.40
N VAL A 63 9.40 -2.83 -5.26
CA VAL A 63 10.23 -3.82 -5.93
C VAL A 63 9.44 -4.53 -7.02
N VAL A 64 10.07 -4.74 -8.16
CA VAL A 64 9.51 -5.39 -9.34
C VAL A 64 10.45 -6.49 -9.78
N ALA A 65 9.93 -7.69 -10.05
CA ALA A 65 10.71 -8.82 -10.55
C ALA A 65 10.92 -8.72 -12.06
N LYS A 66 12.16 -9.01 -12.52
CA LYS A 66 12.51 -9.08 -13.95
C LYS A 66 12.69 -10.53 -14.43
N THR A 67 12.68 -11.48 -13.51
CA THR A 67 12.79 -12.92 -13.79
C THR A 67 11.76 -13.71 -13.00
N ASP A 68 11.38 -14.90 -13.48
CA ASP A 68 10.45 -15.78 -12.76
C ASP A 68 11.00 -16.22 -11.41
N ALA A 69 12.30 -16.48 -11.32
CA ALA A 69 12.96 -16.83 -10.06
C ALA A 69 12.82 -15.70 -9.02
N ALA A 70 13.07 -14.44 -9.41
CA ALA A 70 12.89 -13.30 -8.53
C ALA A 70 11.41 -13.09 -8.17
N HIS A 71 10.49 -13.30 -9.11
CA HIS A 71 9.04 -13.20 -8.86
C HIS A 71 8.58 -14.22 -7.83
N HIS A 72 8.97 -15.49 -7.97
CA HIS A 72 8.63 -16.55 -7.01
C HIS A 72 9.25 -16.28 -5.64
N GLY A 73 10.53 -15.91 -5.58
CA GLY A 73 11.20 -15.58 -4.33
C GLY A 73 10.52 -14.42 -3.58
N LEU A 74 10.32 -13.29 -4.26
CA LEU A 74 9.65 -12.12 -3.66
C LEU A 74 8.21 -12.43 -3.25
N THR A 75 7.45 -13.15 -4.09
CA THR A 75 6.07 -13.54 -3.75
C THR A 75 6.04 -14.41 -2.49
N GLY A 76 6.99 -15.36 -2.36
CA GLY A 76 7.16 -16.16 -1.15
C GLY A 76 7.45 -15.32 0.08
N MET A 77 8.39 -14.38 0.00
CA MET A 77 8.72 -13.46 1.11
C MET A 77 7.51 -12.59 1.51
N PHE A 78 6.76 -12.04 0.54
CA PHE A 78 5.53 -11.29 0.83
C PHE A 78 4.44 -12.16 1.48
N ALA A 79 4.30 -13.41 1.04
CA ALA A 79 3.32 -14.35 1.60
C ALA A 79 3.69 -14.80 3.01
N ALA A 80 4.98 -15.03 3.28
CA ALA A 80 5.51 -15.37 4.59
C ALA A 80 5.59 -14.18 5.56
N HIS A 81 5.28 -12.96 5.08
CA HIS A 81 5.47 -11.71 5.84
C HIS A 81 6.94 -11.44 6.24
N ASP A 82 7.89 -11.99 5.51
CA ASP A 82 9.33 -11.86 5.71
C ASP A 82 9.90 -10.63 4.99
N ILE A 83 9.17 -9.53 5.04
CA ILE A 83 9.57 -8.22 4.51
C ILE A 83 9.16 -7.15 5.52
N ASP A 84 10.12 -6.38 6.03
CA ASP A 84 9.84 -5.26 6.92
C ASP A 84 9.22 -4.09 6.12
N ARG A 85 7.91 -3.93 6.24
CA ARG A 85 7.12 -2.93 5.52
C ARG A 85 6.80 -1.77 6.43
N ARG A 86 7.54 -0.68 6.27
CA ARG A 86 7.36 0.55 7.03
C ARG A 86 6.79 1.65 6.16
N TYR A 87 5.82 2.34 6.72
CA TYR A 87 5.14 3.47 6.09
C TYR A 87 5.13 4.64 7.04
N GLN A 88 5.24 5.85 6.49
CA GLN A 88 5.07 7.07 7.28
C GLN A 88 3.77 7.75 6.86
N ALA A 89 3.05 8.30 7.82
CA ALA A 89 1.81 9.01 7.57
C ALA A 89 1.69 10.25 8.48
N LEU A 90 1.11 11.29 7.92
CA LEU A 90 0.59 12.41 8.70
C LEU A 90 -0.89 12.16 8.98
N VAL A 91 -1.29 12.17 10.24
CA VAL A 91 -2.65 11.88 10.67
C VAL A 91 -3.23 13.06 11.46
N TRP A 92 -4.56 13.21 11.40
CA TRP A 92 -5.26 14.24 12.14
C TRP A 92 -5.21 14.00 13.65
N GLY A 93 -5.08 15.10 14.41
CA GLY A 93 -5.09 15.10 15.86
C GLY A 93 -3.73 14.88 16.50
N THR A 94 -3.59 15.42 17.69
CA THR A 94 -2.35 15.34 18.50
C THR A 94 -2.50 14.40 19.70
N SER A 95 -3.69 13.82 19.88
CA SER A 95 -4.00 12.86 20.95
C SER A 95 -3.61 11.41 20.62
N VAL A 96 -2.93 11.19 19.49
CA VAL A 96 -2.40 9.86 19.15
C VAL A 96 -1.49 9.39 20.28
N GLU A 97 -1.73 8.18 20.78
CA GLU A 97 -0.86 7.53 21.77
C GLU A 97 0.56 7.35 21.22
N ARG A 98 1.50 6.97 22.09
CA ARG A 98 2.90 6.83 21.69
C ARG A 98 3.11 5.70 20.68
N ASP A 99 2.40 4.61 20.85
CA ASP A 99 2.40 3.44 19.99
C ASP A 99 1.11 2.63 20.17
N GLY A 100 0.86 1.69 19.29
CA GLY A 100 -0.28 0.80 19.40
C GLY A 100 -0.39 -0.19 18.25
N THR A 101 -1.40 -1.05 18.38
CA THR A 101 -1.73 -2.07 17.37
C THR A 101 -3.22 -2.00 17.07
N ILE A 102 -3.54 -2.04 15.79
CA ILE A 102 -4.92 -2.18 15.30
C ILE A 102 -5.00 -3.55 14.62
N ASP A 103 -5.72 -4.47 15.27
CA ASP A 103 -6.03 -5.80 14.74
C ASP A 103 -7.53 -5.86 14.45
N GLN A 104 -7.90 -5.43 13.24
CA GLN A 104 -9.30 -5.33 12.82
C GLN A 104 -9.45 -5.77 11.36
N PRO A 105 -10.39 -6.69 11.06
CA PRO A 105 -10.54 -7.22 9.71
C PRO A 105 -11.09 -6.17 8.75
N ILE A 106 -10.51 -6.14 7.54
CA ILE A 106 -10.87 -5.18 6.48
C ILE A 106 -11.56 -5.90 5.33
N GLY A 107 -12.68 -5.37 4.90
CA GLY A 107 -13.44 -5.80 3.75
C GLY A 107 -14.00 -4.62 2.97
N ARG A 108 -14.66 -4.91 1.83
CA ARG A 108 -15.31 -3.88 1.03
C ARG A 108 -16.49 -3.27 1.80
N ALA A 109 -16.59 -1.95 1.79
CA ALA A 109 -17.74 -1.26 2.39
C ALA A 109 -19.04 -1.62 1.66
N SER A 110 -20.11 -1.86 2.40
CA SER A 110 -21.42 -2.22 1.82
C SER A 110 -22.11 -1.05 1.10
N TYR A 111 -21.82 0.17 1.52
CA TYR A 111 -22.44 1.40 1.03
C TYR A 111 -21.66 2.09 -0.10
N ASP A 112 -20.35 1.76 -0.27
CA ASP A 112 -19.52 2.35 -1.33
C ASP A 112 -18.46 1.34 -1.79
N ARG A 113 -18.58 0.87 -3.03
CA ARG A 113 -17.68 -0.13 -3.63
C ARG A 113 -16.24 0.36 -3.80
N LYS A 114 -15.98 1.67 -3.74
CA LYS A 114 -14.63 2.25 -3.81
C LYS A 114 -13.94 2.27 -2.45
N ARG A 115 -14.70 2.09 -1.36
CA ARG A 115 -14.19 2.11 0.01
C ARG A 115 -13.96 0.71 0.56
N GLN A 116 -13.01 0.64 1.48
CA GLN A 116 -12.84 -0.47 2.42
C GLN A 116 -13.38 -0.04 3.79
N ALA A 117 -13.74 -1.00 4.60
CA ALA A 117 -14.23 -0.74 5.97
C ALA A 117 -13.83 -1.88 6.89
N ILE A 118 -13.80 -1.62 8.18
CA ILE A 118 -13.73 -2.67 9.19
C ILE A 118 -15.06 -3.41 9.19
N THR A 119 -14.99 -4.72 9.03
CA THR A 119 -16.16 -5.59 9.00
C THR A 119 -15.78 -7.02 9.40
N THR A 120 -16.64 -7.68 10.16
CA THR A 120 -16.44 -9.08 10.58
C THR A 120 -16.34 -10.08 9.42
N LYS A 121 -16.87 -9.73 8.25
CA LYS A 121 -16.73 -10.50 7.00
C LYS A 121 -15.43 -10.17 6.24
N GLY A 122 -14.61 -9.27 6.76
CA GLY A 122 -13.35 -8.85 6.18
C GLY A 122 -12.24 -9.89 6.35
N ARG A 123 -11.11 -9.63 5.71
CA ARG A 123 -9.89 -10.43 5.88
C ARG A 123 -9.07 -9.84 7.02
N ASN A 124 -8.44 -10.70 7.82
CA ASN A 124 -7.56 -10.27 8.91
C ASN A 124 -6.57 -9.20 8.45
N ALA A 125 -6.41 -8.15 9.25
CA ALA A 125 -5.51 -7.04 8.98
C ALA A 125 -4.94 -6.49 10.29
N VAL A 126 -3.59 -6.44 10.36
CA VAL A 126 -2.86 -5.98 11.53
C VAL A 126 -1.91 -4.85 11.13
N THR A 127 -2.02 -3.72 11.83
CA THR A 127 -1.17 -2.54 11.68
C THR A 127 -0.63 -2.14 13.05
N HIS A 128 0.71 -2.14 13.19
CA HIS A 128 1.37 -1.52 14.32
C HIS A 128 1.72 -0.08 13.95
N TRP A 129 1.62 0.84 14.89
CA TRP A 129 2.00 2.22 14.66
C TRP A 129 2.81 2.78 15.83
N GLN A 130 3.69 3.73 15.53
CA GLN A 130 4.51 4.46 16.48
C GLN A 130 4.48 5.94 16.15
N LEU A 131 4.28 6.77 17.18
CA LEU A 131 4.35 8.21 17.06
C LEU A 131 5.81 8.65 16.90
N LEU A 132 6.10 9.38 15.82
CA LEU A 132 7.40 9.98 15.58
C LEU A 132 7.42 11.43 16.08
N ARG A 133 6.37 12.21 15.76
CA ARG A 133 6.32 13.64 16.12
C ARG A 133 4.88 14.15 16.18
N ARG A 134 4.61 15.08 17.12
CA ARG A 134 3.35 15.84 17.15
C ARG A 134 3.53 17.21 16.51
N PHE A 135 2.49 17.70 15.83
CA PHE A 135 2.41 19.05 15.26
C PHE A 135 1.13 19.75 15.77
N PRO A 136 1.13 20.24 17.02
CA PRO A 136 -0.04 20.93 17.57
C PRO A 136 -0.38 22.19 16.77
N PRO A 137 -1.66 22.52 16.63
CA PRO A 137 -2.82 21.78 17.11
C PRO A 137 -3.38 20.73 16.10
N PHE A 138 -2.72 20.52 14.96
CA PHE A 138 -3.33 19.90 13.79
C PHE A 138 -3.19 18.39 13.72
N GLY A 139 -2.00 17.83 13.89
CA GLY A 139 -1.75 16.45 13.56
C GLY A 139 -0.51 15.82 14.18
N SER A 140 -0.28 14.59 13.80
CA SER A 140 0.85 13.78 14.24
C SER A 140 1.49 13.06 13.05
N HIS A 141 2.80 12.88 13.11
CA HIS A 141 3.58 12.06 12.21
C HIS A 141 3.80 10.69 12.87
N ILE A 142 3.40 9.66 12.20
CA ILE A 142 3.51 8.27 12.68
C ILE A 142 4.28 7.41 11.69
N GLU A 143 4.92 6.36 12.19
CA GLU A 143 5.38 5.23 11.40
C GLU A 143 4.40 4.07 11.59
N CYS A 144 4.04 3.38 10.50
CA CYS A 144 3.21 2.19 10.52
C CYS A 144 4.02 0.99 10.01
N ARG A 145 4.00 -0.12 10.76
CA ARG A 145 4.54 -1.42 10.36
C ARG A 145 3.40 -2.39 10.10
N LEU A 146 3.44 -3.05 8.95
CA LEU A 146 2.34 -3.91 8.49
C LEU A 146 2.70 -5.39 8.61
N GLU A 147 1.88 -6.17 9.32
CA GLU A 147 1.91 -7.64 9.21
C GLU A 147 1.16 -8.10 7.96
N THR A 148 0.07 -7.44 7.60
CA THR A 148 -0.77 -7.75 6.44
C THR A 148 -0.76 -6.60 5.44
N GLY A 149 -1.20 -6.83 4.19
CA GLY A 149 -1.25 -5.81 3.13
C GLY A 149 -2.62 -5.73 2.47
N ARG A 150 -3.66 -5.29 3.20
CA ARG A 150 -5.00 -5.13 2.64
C ARG A 150 -5.12 -3.78 1.94
N THR A 151 -6.00 -3.71 0.95
CA THR A 151 -6.31 -2.46 0.25
C THR A 151 -6.70 -1.37 1.24
N HIS A 152 -6.07 -0.19 1.15
CA HIS A 152 -6.29 0.97 2.02
C HIS A 152 -6.04 0.71 3.52
N GLN A 153 -5.25 -0.30 3.89
CA GLN A 153 -5.19 -0.79 5.28
C GLN A 153 -4.86 0.30 6.30
N ILE A 154 -3.74 1.01 6.13
CA ILE A 154 -3.35 2.09 7.06
C ILE A 154 -4.45 3.16 7.12
N ARG A 155 -4.97 3.56 5.98
CA ARG A 155 -5.99 4.60 5.85
C ARG A 155 -7.28 4.26 6.61
N VAL A 156 -7.76 3.01 6.46
CA VAL A 156 -8.96 2.50 7.16
C VAL A 156 -8.70 2.35 8.66
N HIS A 157 -7.57 1.77 9.04
CA HIS A 157 -7.21 1.55 10.43
C HIS A 157 -7.04 2.87 11.19
N MET A 158 -6.32 3.83 10.63
CA MET A 158 -6.13 5.15 11.26
C MET A 158 -7.45 5.92 11.37
N ALA A 159 -8.31 5.85 10.35
CA ALA A 159 -9.65 6.44 10.42
C ALA A 159 -10.52 5.78 11.50
N HIS A 160 -10.40 4.47 11.70
CA HIS A 160 -11.14 3.73 12.73
C HIS A 160 -10.82 4.22 14.15
N ILE A 161 -9.59 4.58 14.43
CA ILE A 161 -9.18 5.16 15.72
C ILE A 161 -9.27 6.70 15.75
N ASN A 162 -10.04 7.30 14.83
CA ASN A 162 -10.27 8.75 14.71
C ASN A 162 -9.03 9.60 14.38
N HIS A 163 -7.99 8.98 13.85
CA HIS A 163 -6.76 9.62 13.40
C HIS A 163 -6.55 9.44 11.89
N GLY A 164 -7.56 9.76 11.07
CA GLY A 164 -7.49 9.62 9.62
C GLY A 164 -6.28 10.34 9.00
N VAL A 165 -5.77 9.80 7.90
CA VAL A 165 -4.62 10.37 7.19
C VAL A 165 -4.96 11.75 6.64
N ILE A 166 -4.08 12.72 6.85
CA ILE A 166 -4.25 14.10 6.35
C ILE A 166 -4.22 14.07 4.81
N GLY A 167 -5.18 14.76 4.20
CA GLY A 167 -5.31 14.82 2.74
C GLY A 167 -5.96 13.59 2.09
N ASP A 168 -6.37 12.59 2.87
CA ASP A 168 -7.08 11.43 2.33
C ASP A 168 -8.53 11.80 1.95
N PRO A 169 -8.89 11.74 0.63
CA PRO A 169 -10.22 12.16 0.19
C PRO A 169 -11.33 11.16 0.55
N LEU A 170 -10.97 9.93 0.95
CA LEU A 170 -11.95 8.87 1.25
C LEU A 170 -12.16 8.66 2.75
N TYR A 171 -11.09 8.72 3.54
CA TYR A 171 -11.10 8.34 4.97
C TYR A 171 -10.63 9.48 5.88
N GLY A 172 -10.07 10.55 5.31
CA GLY A 172 -9.69 11.74 6.07
C GLY A 172 -10.92 12.49 6.59
N ARG A 173 -10.70 13.42 7.54
CA ARG A 173 -11.71 14.38 7.92
C ARG A 173 -11.98 15.30 6.73
N ALA A 174 -13.26 15.54 6.42
CA ALA A 174 -13.69 16.61 5.53
C ALA A 174 -13.41 17.97 6.18
#